data_2dfb38fdd0b7c112954cf3661d035628
#
_entry.id   2dfb38fdd0b7c112954cf3661d035628
#
_cell.length_a   1.000
_cell.length_b   1.000
_cell.length_c   1.000
_cell.angle_alpha   90.00
_cell.angle_beta   90.00
_cell.angle_gamma   90.00
#
_symmetry.space_group_name_H-M   'P 1'
#
loop_
_entity.id
_entity.type
_entity.pdbx_description
1 polymer ?
#
loop_
_entity_poly.entity_id
_entity_poly.type
_entity_poly.pdbx_seq_one_letter_code
_entity_poly.pdbx_strand_id
1 'polypeptide(L)'
;MTESEFSQRVDDTLVAIEEAIDESGADIDYESAGGILTLTIEANGSQIILNRQTPVKQLWLATRKGGFHFDWSDEADGWILDRDGTPFIDMLNQALTEQGGEAIELG
;
A
#
# COMPACT_ATOMS: atom_id res chain seq x y z
N MET A 1 6.90 -19.02 1.32
CA MET A 1 6.02 -18.38 2.34
C MET A 1 4.70 -19.14 2.39
N THR A 2 4.23 -19.46 3.58
CA THR A 2 2.94 -20.10 3.75
C THR A 2 1.81 -19.07 3.61
N GLU A 3 0.59 -19.53 3.46
CA GLU A 3 -0.58 -18.66 3.40
C GLU A 3 -0.75 -17.87 4.71
N SER A 4 -0.51 -18.49 5.86
CA SER A 4 -0.51 -17.83 7.16
C SER A 4 0.52 -16.72 7.26
N GLU A 5 1.73 -16.99 6.82
CA GLU A 5 2.82 -16.01 6.80
C GLU A 5 2.47 -14.84 5.88
N PHE A 6 1.93 -15.13 4.71
CA PHE A 6 1.49 -14.12 3.75
C PHE A 6 0.43 -13.20 4.39
N SER A 7 -0.61 -13.78 4.98
CA SER A 7 -1.67 -13.02 5.65
C SER A 7 -1.11 -12.13 6.76
N GLN A 8 -0.21 -12.66 7.57
CA GLN A 8 0.39 -11.88 8.66
C GLN A 8 1.19 -10.70 8.13
N ARG A 9 1.99 -10.91 7.07
CA ARG A 9 2.78 -9.85 6.47
C ARG A 9 1.92 -8.76 5.85
N VAL A 10 0.82 -9.14 5.21
CA VAL A 10 -0.13 -8.16 4.67
C VAL A 10 -0.79 -7.37 5.80
N ASP A 11 -1.28 -8.06 6.83
CA ASP A 11 -1.91 -7.39 7.98
C ASP A 11 -0.95 -6.40 8.64
N ASP A 12 0.30 -6.79 8.87
CA ASP A 12 1.31 -5.92 9.45
C ASP A 12 1.55 -4.68 8.57
N THR A 13 1.59 -4.87 7.27
CA THR A 13 1.77 -3.79 6.31
C THR A 13 0.62 -2.80 6.33
N LEU A 14 -0.62 -3.30 6.34
CA LEU A 14 -1.81 -2.44 6.36
C LEU A 14 -1.88 -1.64 7.67
N VAL A 15 -1.58 -2.27 8.80
CA VAL A 15 -1.54 -1.58 10.09
C VAL A 15 -0.45 -0.51 10.09
N ALA A 16 0.73 -0.81 9.56
CA ALA A 16 1.82 0.15 9.49
C ALA A 16 1.46 1.38 8.64
N ILE A 17 0.71 1.17 7.55
CA ILE A 17 0.23 2.27 6.71
C ILE A 17 -0.76 3.15 7.47
N GLU A 18 -1.73 2.53 8.16
CA GLU A 18 -2.72 3.26 8.97
C GLU A 18 -2.03 4.11 10.05
N GLU A 19 -1.06 3.53 10.75
CA GLU A 19 -0.29 4.23 11.77
C GLU A 19 0.53 5.38 11.18
N ALA A 20 1.15 5.17 10.02
CA ALA A 20 1.94 6.19 9.34
C ALA A 20 1.06 7.36 8.90
N ILE A 21 -0.15 7.09 8.44
CA ILE A 21 -1.12 8.14 8.07
C ILE A 21 -1.49 8.96 9.31
N ASP A 22 -1.80 8.29 10.41
CA ASP A 22 -2.16 8.96 11.66
C ASP A 22 -1.03 9.85 12.18
N GLU A 23 0.20 9.37 12.07
CA GLU A 23 1.39 10.12 12.53
C GLU A 23 1.76 11.27 11.61
N SER A 24 1.51 11.14 10.30
CA SER A 24 1.92 12.13 9.30
C SER A 24 1.12 13.42 9.36
N GLY A 25 -0.10 13.37 9.90
CA GLY A 25 -1.03 14.50 9.89
C GLY A 25 -1.59 14.82 8.51
N ALA A 26 -1.35 13.96 7.52
CA ALA A 26 -1.90 14.15 6.17
C ALA A 26 -3.42 13.96 6.16
N ASP A 27 -4.12 14.70 5.31
CA ASP A 27 -5.57 14.60 5.16
C ASP A 27 -5.94 13.40 4.29
N ILE A 28 -5.67 12.23 4.80
CA ILE A 28 -5.97 10.96 4.15
C ILE A 28 -6.88 10.16 5.09
N ASP A 29 -8.05 9.80 4.56
CA ASP A 29 -8.96 8.90 5.24
C ASP A 29 -8.60 7.47 4.86
N TYR A 30 -8.83 6.52 5.76
CA TYR A 30 -8.63 5.12 5.42
C TYR A 30 -9.76 4.27 5.95
N GLU A 31 -10.11 3.24 5.19
CA GLU A 31 -11.16 2.31 5.54
C GLU A 31 -10.70 0.89 5.21
N SER A 32 -10.81 -0.01 6.18
CA SER A 32 -10.44 -1.39 6.03
C SER A 32 -11.68 -2.28 6.10
N ALA A 33 -11.91 -3.06 5.06
CA ALA A 33 -13.05 -3.97 5.00
C ALA A 33 -12.73 -5.16 4.11
N GLY A 34 -12.99 -6.38 4.59
CA GLY A 34 -12.80 -7.59 3.81
C GLY A 34 -11.37 -7.83 3.32
N GLY A 35 -10.38 -7.35 4.06
CA GLY A 35 -8.97 -7.49 3.67
C GLY A 35 -8.51 -6.46 2.66
N ILE A 36 -9.33 -5.48 2.35
CA ILE A 36 -9.02 -4.39 1.42
C ILE A 36 -8.88 -3.09 2.22
N LEU A 37 -7.79 -2.36 1.97
CA LEU A 37 -7.58 -1.05 2.58
C LEU A 37 -7.77 0.02 1.49
N THR A 38 -8.69 0.94 1.71
CA THR A 38 -8.95 2.05 0.81
C THR A 38 -8.46 3.34 1.45
N LEU A 39 -7.57 4.04 0.76
CA LEU A 39 -7.06 5.35 1.17
C LEU A 39 -7.76 6.41 0.33
N THR A 40 -8.34 7.42 0.97
CA THR A 40 -9.00 8.52 0.28
C THR A 40 -8.29 9.83 0.61
N ILE A 41 -7.78 10.51 -0.41
CA ILE A 41 -7.17 11.83 -0.26
C ILE A 41 -8.31 12.84 -0.16
N GLU A 42 -8.50 13.44 1.00
CA GLU A 42 -9.66 14.28 1.27
C GLU A 42 -9.72 15.54 0.40
N ALA A 43 -8.57 16.08 0.01
CA ALA A 43 -8.50 17.28 -0.79
C ALA A 43 -9.23 17.19 -2.13
N ASN A 44 -9.27 16.00 -2.73
CA ASN A 44 -9.87 15.81 -4.06
C ASN A 44 -10.69 14.52 -4.21
N GLY A 45 -10.82 13.73 -3.15
CA GLY A 45 -11.55 12.46 -3.18
C GLY A 45 -10.87 11.34 -3.93
N SER A 46 -9.61 11.51 -4.31
CA SER A 46 -8.84 10.50 -5.03
C SER A 46 -8.57 9.29 -4.15
N GLN A 47 -8.69 8.09 -4.70
CA GLN A 47 -8.55 6.86 -3.93
C GLN A 47 -7.37 6.02 -4.40
N ILE A 48 -6.75 5.34 -3.43
CA ILE A 48 -5.71 4.34 -3.63
C ILE A 48 -6.15 3.10 -2.86
N ILE A 49 -6.12 1.95 -3.50
CA ILE A 49 -6.65 0.72 -2.93
C ILE A 49 -5.55 -0.33 -2.81
N LEU A 50 -5.43 -0.93 -1.63
CA LEU A 50 -4.54 -2.04 -1.37
C LEU A 50 -5.37 -3.31 -1.17
N ASN A 51 -5.03 -4.35 -1.91
CA ASN A 51 -5.77 -5.61 -1.87
C ASN A 51 -4.79 -6.78 -1.81
N ARG A 52 -5.12 -7.77 -0.98
CA ARG A 52 -4.33 -9.01 -0.93
C ARG A 52 -4.84 -9.99 -1.98
N GLN A 53 -3.91 -10.64 -2.67
CA GLN A 53 -4.23 -11.71 -3.60
C GLN A 53 -3.60 -13.01 -3.10
N THR A 54 -4.31 -13.68 -2.22
CA THR A 54 -3.85 -14.87 -1.52
C THR A 54 -3.41 -16.01 -2.46
N PRO A 55 -4.14 -16.32 -3.54
CA PRO A 55 -3.73 -17.42 -4.44
C PRO A 55 -2.34 -17.27 -5.03
N VAL A 56 -1.91 -16.04 -5.27
CA VAL A 56 -0.58 -15.76 -5.83
C VAL A 56 0.38 -15.16 -4.81
N LYS A 57 -0.07 -14.99 -3.58
CA LYS A 57 0.69 -14.41 -2.47
C LYS A 57 1.31 -13.06 -2.83
N GLN A 58 0.50 -12.19 -3.41
CA GLN A 58 0.90 -10.84 -3.80
C GLN A 58 0.06 -9.78 -3.08
N LEU A 59 0.67 -8.63 -2.86
CA LEU A 59 -0.02 -7.41 -2.42
C LEU A 59 -0.22 -6.54 -3.65
N TRP A 60 -1.46 -6.15 -3.93
CA TRP A 60 -1.80 -5.35 -5.09
C TRP A 60 -2.14 -3.92 -4.68
N LEU A 61 -1.61 -2.96 -5.45
CA LEU A 61 -1.82 -1.54 -5.26
C LEU A 61 -2.51 -0.97 -6.49
N ALA A 62 -3.70 -0.42 -6.32
CA ALA A 62 -4.44 0.22 -7.40
C ALA A 62 -4.40 1.73 -7.22
N THR A 63 -3.89 2.42 -8.23
CA THR A 63 -3.76 3.88 -8.26
C THR A 63 -4.41 4.43 -9.51
N ARG A 64 -4.43 5.76 -9.65
CA ARG A 64 -4.93 6.40 -10.86
C ARG A 64 -4.14 6.02 -12.11
N LYS A 65 -2.87 5.64 -11.96
CA LYS A 65 -2.00 5.22 -13.07
C LYS A 65 -2.18 3.76 -13.47
N GLY A 66 -2.80 2.95 -12.62
CA GLY A 66 -3.01 1.54 -12.90
C GLY A 66 -2.79 0.66 -11.69
N GLY A 67 -2.70 -0.64 -11.93
CA GLY A 67 -2.48 -1.64 -10.89
C GLY A 67 -1.03 -2.13 -10.88
N PHE A 68 -0.51 -2.33 -9.66
CA PHE A 68 0.86 -2.79 -9.44
C PHE A 68 0.84 -3.98 -8.49
N HIS A 69 1.66 -4.99 -8.78
CA HIS A 69 1.70 -6.24 -8.03
C HIS A 69 3.05 -6.38 -7.31
N PHE A 70 3.00 -6.70 -6.03
CA PHE A 70 4.19 -6.78 -5.19
C PHE A 70 4.36 -8.17 -4.61
N ASP A 71 5.59 -8.67 -4.68
CA ASP A 71 6.02 -9.91 -4.06
C ASP A 71 6.77 -9.62 -2.78
N TRP A 72 6.71 -10.52 -1.81
CA TRP A 72 7.52 -10.39 -0.61
C TRP A 72 8.97 -10.79 -0.91
N SER A 73 9.91 -9.98 -0.46
CA SER A 73 11.34 -10.25 -0.56
C SER A 73 11.95 -10.33 0.83
N ASP A 74 12.51 -11.49 1.18
CA ASP A 74 13.21 -11.66 2.45
C ASP A 74 14.50 -10.83 2.48
N GLU A 75 15.16 -10.68 1.34
CA GLU A 75 16.37 -9.88 1.22
C GLU A 75 16.10 -8.39 1.48
N ALA A 76 15.00 -7.87 0.92
CA ALA A 76 14.61 -6.49 1.09
C ALA A 76 13.83 -6.26 2.39
N ASP A 77 13.41 -7.35 3.06
CA ASP A 77 12.53 -7.33 4.22
C ASP A 77 11.28 -6.47 3.95
N GLY A 78 10.66 -6.70 2.80
CA GLY A 78 9.49 -5.92 2.40
C GLY A 78 8.91 -6.36 1.07
N TRP A 79 7.87 -5.68 0.68
CA TRP A 79 7.21 -5.90 -0.60
C TRP A 79 7.94 -5.15 -1.71
N ILE A 80 8.17 -5.83 -2.83
CA ILE A 80 8.83 -5.25 -4.00
C ILE A 80 7.99 -5.46 -5.24
N LEU A 81 8.03 -4.50 -6.16
CA LEU A 81 7.30 -4.59 -7.43
C LEU A 81 7.81 -5.77 -8.24
N ASP A 82 6.90 -6.61 -8.73
CA ASP A 82 7.26 -7.82 -9.46
C ASP A 82 8.01 -7.54 -10.77
N ARG A 83 7.82 -6.35 -11.32
CA ARG A 83 8.39 -5.95 -12.60
C ARG A 83 9.88 -5.54 -12.50
N ASP A 84 10.26 -4.80 -11.45
CA ASP A 84 11.59 -4.20 -11.37
C ASP A 84 12.19 -4.14 -9.96
N GLY A 85 11.48 -4.63 -8.96
CA GLY A 85 11.97 -4.64 -7.59
C GLY A 85 11.84 -3.32 -6.83
N THR A 86 11.09 -2.35 -7.33
CA THR A 86 10.84 -1.10 -6.62
C THR A 86 10.14 -1.38 -5.28
N PRO A 87 10.62 -0.82 -4.15
CA PRO A 87 9.96 -1.02 -2.87
C PRO A 87 8.53 -0.48 -2.86
N PHE A 88 7.63 -1.22 -2.22
CA PHE A 88 6.22 -0.86 -2.13
C PHE A 88 6.02 0.54 -1.56
N ILE A 89 6.74 0.89 -0.49
CA ILE A 89 6.56 2.19 0.17
C ILE A 89 6.90 3.35 -0.77
N ASP A 90 7.88 3.19 -1.65
CA ASP A 90 8.25 4.21 -2.62
C ASP A 90 7.12 4.42 -3.63
N MET A 91 6.52 3.32 -4.10
CA MET A 91 5.38 3.40 -5.03
C MET A 91 4.17 4.05 -4.37
N LEU A 92 3.90 3.70 -3.13
CA LEU A 92 2.79 4.27 -2.38
C LEU A 92 2.98 5.78 -2.16
N ASN A 93 4.16 6.19 -1.73
CA ASN A 93 4.47 7.61 -1.52
C ASN A 93 4.38 8.40 -2.81
N GLN A 94 4.86 7.85 -3.92
CA GLN A 94 4.77 8.48 -5.23
C GLN A 94 3.30 8.66 -5.64
N ALA A 95 2.49 7.63 -5.48
CA ALA A 95 1.07 7.68 -5.81
C ALA A 95 0.33 8.74 -4.98
N LEU A 96 0.60 8.77 -3.67
CA LEU A 96 -0.01 9.74 -2.77
C LEU A 96 0.38 11.18 -3.16
N THR A 97 1.64 11.39 -3.47
CA THR A 97 2.14 12.71 -3.87
C THR A 97 1.51 13.16 -5.20
N GLU A 98 1.49 12.29 -6.20
CA GLU A 98 0.94 12.62 -7.51
C GLU A 98 -0.57 12.85 -7.48
N GLN A 99 -1.31 11.98 -6.77
CA GLN A 99 -2.77 12.11 -6.69
C GLN A 99 -3.20 13.22 -5.73
N GLY A 100 -2.41 13.49 -4.70
CA GLY A 100 -2.72 14.50 -3.70
C GLY A 100 -2.34 15.92 -4.12
N GLY A 101 -1.45 16.06 -5.10
CA GLY A 101 -1.00 17.36 -5.57
C GLY A 101 0.01 18.05 -4.66
N GLU A 102 0.43 17.41 -3.58
CA GLU A 102 1.46 17.92 -2.67
C GLU A 102 2.27 16.74 -2.12
N ALA A 103 3.48 17.03 -1.66
CA ALA A 103 4.39 15.99 -1.20
C ALA A 103 3.84 15.29 0.05
N ILE A 104 3.57 13.99 -0.09
CA ILE A 104 3.11 13.14 1.01
C ILE A 104 4.09 11.98 1.11
N GLU A 105 4.66 11.79 2.28
CA GLU A 105 5.62 10.73 2.53
C GLU A 105 5.26 9.97 3.80
N LEU A 106 5.00 8.66 3.66
CA LEU A 106 4.71 7.76 4.76
C LEU A 106 5.93 6.89 5.04
N GLY A 107 6.25 6.75 6.29
CA GLY A 107 7.32 5.87 6.75
C GLY A 107 8.70 6.26 6.32
#